data_e7c707c46c253511b24d0d099e081949
#
_entry.id   e7c707c46c253511b24d0d099e081949
#
_cell.length_a   1.000
_cell.length_b   1.000
_cell.length_c   1.000
_cell.angle_alpha   90.00
_cell.angle_beta   90.00
_cell.angle_gamma   90.00
#
_symmetry.space_group_name_H-M   'P 1'
#
loop_
_entity.id
_entity.type
_entity.pdbx_description
1 polymer ?
#
loop_
_entity_poly.entity_id
_entity_poly.type
_entity_poly.pdbx_seq_one_letter_code
_entity_poly.pdbx_strand_id
1 'polypeptide(L)'
;EDLSFKYEHPEAYQQIEEKLKATQAERTNLFEEFTAPIREQLDKMGLPYRILARIKSPYSIWNKMQNKHITFEEIYDILAVRIIFTPKNEEEELNDCFNIYVAISRIYKPHPDRLRDWVSHPKANGYQALHVTLMSNKGQWIEVQIRSERMNDVAEQGFAAHWKYKEGGGSEDEGELSKWLKTIK
;
A
#
# COMPACT_ATOMS: atom_id res chain seq x y z
N GLU A 1 15.04 -1.29 9.01
CA GLU A 1 14.42 -2.25 9.93
C GLU A 1 14.65 -3.70 9.49
N ASP A 2 14.47 -4.05 8.20
CA ASP A 2 14.75 -5.40 7.69
C ASP A 2 16.21 -5.79 7.83
N LEU A 3 17.12 -4.87 7.64
CA LEU A 3 18.55 -5.12 7.77
C LEU A 3 18.92 -5.43 9.24
N SER A 4 18.43 -4.65 10.18
CA SER A 4 18.57 -4.91 11.61
C SER A 4 17.97 -6.25 12.01
N PHE A 5 16.77 -6.55 11.51
CA PHE A 5 16.09 -7.81 11.76
C PHE A 5 16.91 -9.00 11.27
N LYS A 6 17.47 -8.91 10.07
CA LYS A 6 18.31 -9.95 9.49
C LYS A 6 19.53 -10.27 10.37
N TYR A 7 20.13 -9.26 10.97
CA TYR A 7 21.29 -9.43 11.84
C TYR A 7 20.93 -9.88 13.26
N GLU A 8 19.86 -9.35 13.81
CA GLU A 8 19.45 -9.65 15.20
C GLU A 8 18.72 -10.99 15.33
N HIS A 9 17.97 -11.38 14.30
CA HIS A 9 17.16 -12.60 14.29
C HIS A 9 17.35 -13.36 12.98
N PRO A 10 18.56 -13.86 12.69
CA PRO A 10 18.87 -14.47 11.39
C PRO A 10 18.04 -15.73 11.09
N GLU A 11 17.74 -16.55 12.09
CA GLU A 11 16.92 -17.76 11.89
C GLU A 11 15.49 -17.41 11.54
N ALA A 12 14.89 -16.48 12.27
CA ALA A 12 13.51 -16.02 12.00
C ALA A 12 13.43 -15.37 10.62
N TYR A 13 14.41 -14.55 10.26
CA TYR A 13 14.49 -13.92 8.94
C TYR A 13 14.54 -14.98 7.84
N GLN A 14 15.41 -15.97 7.98
CA GLN A 14 15.58 -17.03 6.99
C GLN A 14 14.31 -17.86 6.83
N GLN A 15 13.64 -18.22 7.92
CA GLN A 15 12.39 -18.97 7.89
C GLN A 15 11.29 -18.22 7.15
N ILE A 16 11.17 -16.92 7.40
CA ILE A 16 10.17 -16.08 6.71
C ILE A 16 10.51 -15.95 5.23
N GLU A 17 11.77 -15.73 4.88
CA GLU A 17 12.24 -15.67 3.48
C GLU A 17 11.93 -16.96 2.72
N GLU A 18 12.19 -18.10 3.33
CA GLU A 18 11.90 -19.40 2.72
C GLU A 18 10.41 -19.59 2.48
N LYS A 19 9.58 -19.22 3.45
CA LYS A 19 8.12 -19.31 3.32
C LYS A 19 7.57 -18.34 2.27
N LEU A 20 8.13 -17.13 2.18
CA LEU A 20 7.79 -16.18 1.14
C LEU A 20 8.13 -16.73 -0.25
N LYS A 21 9.28 -17.34 -0.42
CA LYS A 21 9.68 -17.98 -1.69
C LYS A 21 8.78 -19.15 -2.04
N ALA A 22 8.47 -19.99 -1.06
CA ALA A 22 7.63 -21.18 -1.28
C ALA A 22 6.21 -20.82 -1.70
N THR A 23 5.70 -19.66 -1.27
CA THR A 23 4.32 -19.21 -1.57
C THR A 23 4.26 -18.14 -2.67
N GLN A 24 5.38 -17.79 -3.28
CA GLN A 24 5.43 -16.71 -4.28
C GLN A 24 4.55 -16.99 -5.49
N ALA A 25 4.55 -18.22 -6.01
CA ALA A 25 3.74 -18.60 -7.16
C ALA A 25 2.24 -18.43 -6.87
N GLU A 26 1.80 -18.82 -5.68
CA GLU A 26 0.40 -18.67 -5.25
C GLU A 26 0.01 -17.19 -5.18
N ARG A 27 0.88 -16.34 -4.62
CA ARG A 27 0.62 -14.90 -4.55
C ARG A 27 0.57 -14.26 -5.92
N THR A 28 1.46 -14.65 -6.82
CA THR A 28 1.47 -14.15 -8.20
C THR A 28 0.15 -14.51 -8.90
N ASN A 29 -0.29 -15.77 -8.78
CA ASN A 29 -1.55 -16.20 -9.36
C ASN A 29 -2.75 -15.48 -8.75
N LEU A 30 -2.75 -15.32 -7.42
CA LEU A 30 -3.80 -14.57 -6.72
C LEU A 30 -3.86 -13.12 -7.19
N PHE A 31 -2.71 -12.46 -7.32
CA PHE A 31 -2.63 -11.10 -7.81
C PHE A 31 -3.19 -10.98 -9.23
N GLU A 32 -2.79 -11.87 -10.14
CA GLU A 32 -3.24 -11.83 -11.53
C GLU A 32 -4.75 -12.08 -11.63
N GLU A 33 -5.27 -13.08 -10.94
CA GLU A 33 -6.71 -13.38 -10.94
C GLU A 33 -7.53 -12.26 -10.31
N PHE A 34 -7.05 -11.71 -9.20
CA PHE A 34 -7.74 -10.65 -8.47
C PHE A 34 -7.79 -9.36 -9.26
N THR A 35 -6.70 -8.99 -9.93
CA THR A 35 -6.60 -7.71 -10.63
C THR A 35 -7.18 -7.71 -12.03
N ALA A 36 -7.39 -8.87 -12.65
CA ALA A 36 -7.92 -8.95 -14.02
C ALA A 36 -9.28 -8.23 -14.17
N PRO A 37 -10.31 -8.50 -13.34
CA PRO A 37 -11.57 -7.74 -13.43
C PRO A 37 -11.40 -6.25 -13.10
N ILE A 38 -10.48 -5.92 -12.22
CA ILE A 38 -10.19 -4.52 -11.86
C ILE A 38 -9.63 -3.77 -13.08
N ARG A 39 -8.67 -4.38 -13.79
CA ARG A 39 -8.10 -3.81 -15.03
C ARG A 39 -9.18 -3.57 -16.06
N GLU A 40 -10.08 -4.53 -16.24
CA GLU A 40 -11.19 -4.40 -17.18
C GLU A 40 -12.08 -3.20 -16.86
N GLN A 41 -12.40 -2.98 -15.58
CA GLN A 41 -13.21 -1.84 -15.17
C GLN A 41 -12.47 -0.51 -15.32
N LEU A 42 -11.19 -0.46 -14.98
CA LEU A 42 -10.37 0.74 -15.14
C LEU A 42 -10.21 1.11 -16.61
N ASP A 43 -10.04 0.12 -17.48
CA ASP A 43 -9.99 0.34 -18.93
C ASP A 43 -11.29 0.96 -19.45
N LYS A 44 -12.44 0.51 -18.97
CA LYS A 44 -13.75 1.08 -19.30
C LYS A 44 -13.91 2.52 -18.82
N MET A 45 -13.28 2.86 -17.70
CA MET A 45 -13.32 4.23 -17.16
C MET A 45 -12.46 5.21 -17.98
N GLY A 46 -11.55 4.69 -18.78
CA GLY A 46 -10.70 5.51 -19.65
C GLY A 46 -9.62 6.30 -18.93
N LEU A 47 -9.32 5.96 -17.66
CA LEU A 47 -8.25 6.59 -16.90
C LEU A 47 -6.94 5.82 -17.12
N PRO A 48 -5.81 6.53 -17.36
CA PRO A 48 -4.52 5.86 -17.29
C PRO A 48 -4.26 5.37 -15.87
N TYR A 49 -3.74 4.15 -15.76
CA TYR A 49 -3.49 3.55 -14.45
C TYR A 49 -2.33 2.56 -14.53
N ARG A 50 -1.80 2.22 -13.37
CA ARG A 50 -0.88 1.10 -13.18
C ARG A 50 -1.25 0.40 -11.88
N ILE A 51 -1.11 -0.91 -11.85
CA ILE A 51 -1.43 -1.73 -10.68
C ILE A 51 -0.15 -2.43 -10.23
N LEU A 52 0.18 -2.26 -8.96
CA LEU A 52 1.39 -2.82 -8.37
C LEU A 52 1.03 -3.77 -7.23
N ALA A 53 1.77 -4.86 -7.13
CA ALA A 53 1.73 -5.72 -5.95
C ALA A 53 2.69 -5.16 -4.90
N ARG A 54 2.23 -5.12 -3.65
CA ARG A 54 3.08 -4.80 -2.51
C ARG A 54 3.14 -6.01 -1.59
N ILE A 55 4.35 -6.50 -1.34
CA ILE A 55 4.58 -7.64 -0.43
C ILE A 55 5.10 -7.10 0.89
N LYS A 56 4.48 -7.55 1.98
CA LYS A 56 4.87 -7.18 3.33
C LYS A 56 6.31 -7.62 3.59
N SER A 57 7.11 -6.74 4.20
CA SER A 57 8.51 -7.03 4.47
C SER A 57 8.67 -8.14 5.51
N PRO A 58 9.78 -8.89 5.49
CA PRO A 58 10.05 -9.93 6.50
C PRO A 58 9.97 -9.42 7.94
N TYR A 59 10.49 -8.23 8.21
CA TYR A 59 10.40 -7.61 9.54
C TYR A 59 8.95 -7.37 9.95
N SER A 60 8.14 -6.79 9.06
CA SER A 60 6.72 -6.54 9.33
C SER A 60 5.93 -7.82 9.55
N ILE A 61 6.26 -8.88 8.81
CA ILE A 61 5.66 -10.21 8.98
C ILE A 61 6.02 -10.76 10.36
N TRP A 62 7.30 -10.76 10.71
CA TRP A 62 7.78 -11.24 12.01
C TRP A 62 7.15 -10.46 13.17
N ASN A 63 7.14 -9.14 13.06
CA ASN A 63 6.56 -8.26 14.07
C ASN A 63 5.07 -8.58 14.30
N LYS A 64 4.32 -8.80 13.23
CA LYS A 64 2.91 -9.19 13.32
C LYS A 64 2.74 -10.57 13.97
N MET A 65 3.59 -11.53 13.62
CA MET A 65 3.58 -12.86 14.23
C MET A 65 3.82 -12.76 15.74
N GLN A 66 4.76 -11.94 16.17
CA GLN A 66 5.09 -11.75 17.60
C GLN A 66 3.98 -11.01 18.34
N ASN A 67 3.48 -9.91 17.81
CA ASN A 67 2.49 -9.07 18.48
C ASN A 67 1.12 -9.72 18.59
N LYS A 68 0.74 -10.52 17.60
CA LYS A 68 -0.58 -11.16 17.54
C LYS A 68 -0.55 -12.63 17.90
N HIS A 69 0.62 -13.19 18.18
CA HIS A 69 0.83 -14.60 18.49
C HIS A 69 0.22 -15.53 17.45
N ILE A 70 0.48 -15.21 16.16
CA ILE A 70 -0.01 -15.98 15.02
C ILE A 70 1.15 -16.55 14.21
N THR A 71 0.85 -17.57 13.40
CA THR A 71 1.82 -18.17 12.49
C THR A 71 1.88 -17.39 11.17
N PHE A 72 2.91 -17.66 10.36
CA PHE A 72 3.03 -17.08 9.01
C PHE A 72 1.77 -17.37 8.18
N GLU A 73 1.25 -18.59 8.26
CA GLU A 73 0.11 -19.05 7.48
C GLU A 73 -1.20 -18.34 7.86
N GLU A 74 -1.27 -17.79 9.07
CA GLU A 74 -2.44 -17.04 9.54
C GLU A 74 -2.43 -15.57 9.12
N ILE A 75 -1.32 -15.08 8.56
CA ILE A 75 -1.23 -13.72 8.06
C ILE A 75 -1.89 -13.63 6.69
N TYR A 76 -2.97 -12.86 6.59
CA TYR A 76 -3.73 -12.71 5.34
C TYR A 76 -3.28 -11.50 4.50
N ASP A 77 -2.58 -10.53 5.08
CA ASP A 77 -2.22 -9.26 4.45
C ASP A 77 -0.76 -9.20 3.97
N ILE A 78 -0.19 -10.35 3.59
CA ILE A 78 1.14 -10.40 2.99
C ILE A 78 1.14 -9.71 1.62
N LEU A 79 0.09 -9.93 0.83
CA LEU A 79 -0.11 -9.27 -0.45
C LEU A 79 -1.07 -8.09 -0.29
N ALA A 80 -0.66 -6.92 -0.76
CA ALA A 80 -1.52 -5.77 -0.96
C ALA A 80 -1.45 -5.33 -2.42
N VAL A 81 -2.52 -4.71 -2.90
CA VAL A 81 -2.63 -4.21 -4.27
C VAL A 81 -2.66 -2.70 -4.23
N ARG A 82 -1.86 -2.05 -5.08
CA ARG A 82 -1.83 -0.60 -5.19
C ARG A 82 -2.26 -0.20 -6.59
N ILE A 83 -3.32 0.60 -6.67
CA ILE A 83 -3.82 1.19 -7.91
C ILE A 83 -3.39 2.65 -7.94
N ILE A 84 -2.59 3.01 -8.94
CA ILE A 84 -2.13 4.39 -9.15
C ILE A 84 -2.73 4.86 -10.46
N PHE A 85 -3.50 5.95 -10.43
CA PHE A 85 -4.21 6.44 -11.59
C PHE A 85 -3.85 7.90 -11.90
N THR A 86 -4.04 8.29 -13.16
CA THR A 86 -3.94 9.69 -13.58
C THR A 86 -5.36 10.24 -13.70
N PRO A 87 -5.76 11.22 -12.89
CA PRO A 87 -7.10 11.79 -12.98
C PRO A 87 -7.28 12.57 -14.27
N LYS A 88 -8.53 12.80 -14.67
CA LYS A 88 -8.86 13.58 -15.85
C LYS A 88 -8.30 15.00 -15.77
N ASN A 89 -8.41 15.59 -14.58
CA ASN A 89 -7.83 16.90 -14.24
C ASN A 89 -7.73 16.99 -12.71
N GLU A 90 -7.12 18.04 -12.19
CA GLU A 90 -6.93 18.22 -10.76
C GLU A 90 -8.26 18.28 -9.97
N GLU A 91 -9.28 18.89 -10.56
CA GLU A 91 -10.60 19.03 -9.91
C GLU A 91 -11.31 17.68 -9.76
N GLU A 92 -11.04 16.73 -10.66
CA GLU A 92 -11.66 15.40 -10.67
C GLU A 92 -10.88 14.36 -9.89
N GLU A 93 -9.72 14.71 -9.32
CA GLU A 93 -8.86 13.74 -8.61
C GLU A 93 -9.60 13.00 -7.50
N LEU A 94 -10.31 13.70 -6.65
CA LEU A 94 -11.08 13.13 -5.57
C LEU A 94 -12.21 12.24 -6.11
N ASN A 95 -12.97 12.75 -7.06
CA ASN A 95 -14.09 12.02 -7.65
C ASN A 95 -13.62 10.76 -8.37
N ASP A 96 -12.53 10.86 -9.14
CA ASP A 96 -11.98 9.71 -9.85
C ASP A 96 -11.51 8.62 -8.88
N CYS A 97 -10.90 9.03 -7.77
CA CYS A 97 -10.48 8.10 -6.71
C CYS A 97 -11.67 7.31 -6.15
N PHE A 98 -12.75 8.00 -5.79
CA PHE A 98 -13.96 7.35 -5.27
C PHE A 98 -14.71 6.57 -6.34
N ASN A 99 -14.67 7.00 -7.60
CA ASN A 99 -15.25 6.24 -8.71
C ASN A 99 -14.56 4.89 -8.89
N ILE A 100 -13.23 4.84 -8.75
CA ILE A 100 -12.49 3.58 -8.74
C ILE A 100 -12.93 2.71 -7.57
N TYR A 101 -13.04 3.28 -6.37
CA TYR A 101 -13.53 2.56 -5.19
C TYR A 101 -14.91 1.94 -5.44
N VAL A 102 -15.85 2.71 -5.98
CA VAL A 102 -17.20 2.21 -6.29
C VAL A 102 -17.13 1.07 -7.30
N ALA A 103 -16.33 1.22 -8.36
CA ALA A 103 -16.20 0.22 -9.40
C ALA A 103 -15.67 -1.12 -8.86
N ILE A 104 -14.60 -1.09 -8.05
CA ILE A 104 -14.01 -2.32 -7.51
C ILE A 104 -14.87 -2.94 -6.40
N SER A 105 -15.64 -2.12 -5.66
CA SER A 105 -16.56 -2.61 -4.64
C SER A 105 -17.76 -3.34 -5.22
N ARG A 106 -18.07 -3.14 -6.50
CA ARG A 106 -19.07 -3.91 -7.23
C ARG A 106 -18.57 -5.27 -7.67
N ILE A 107 -17.26 -5.40 -7.86
CA ILE A 107 -16.62 -6.67 -8.25
C ILE A 107 -16.43 -7.58 -7.04
N TYR A 108 -15.92 -7.00 -5.95
CA TYR A 108 -15.55 -7.72 -4.73
C TYR A 108 -16.20 -7.06 -3.51
N LYS A 109 -16.64 -7.88 -2.57
CA LYS A 109 -17.29 -7.39 -1.34
C LYS A 109 -16.29 -6.68 -0.44
N PRO A 110 -16.51 -5.40 -0.10
CA PRO A 110 -15.62 -4.69 0.83
C PRO A 110 -15.88 -5.10 2.28
N HIS A 111 -14.81 -5.08 3.07
CA HIS A 111 -14.90 -5.28 4.52
C HIS A 111 -15.47 -3.98 5.15
N PRO A 112 -16.56 -4.07 5.91
CA PRO A 112 -17.28 -2.87 6.37
C PRO A 112 -16.49 -1.98 7.31
N ASP A 113 -15.55 -2.56 8.08
CA ASP A 113 -14.83 -1.83 9.13
C ASP A 113 -13.41 -1.41 8.73
N ARG A 114 -13.01 -1.64 7.47
CA ARG A 114 -11.63 -1.43 7.04
C ARG A 114 -11.46 -0.42 5.91
N LEU A 115 -12.44 0.43 5.70
CA LEU A 115 -12.27 1.57 4.80
C LEU A 115 -11.50 2.68 5.53
N ARG A 116 -10.43 3.17 4.91
CA ARG A 116 -9.65 4.30 5.42
C ARG A 116 -9.58 5.37 4.34
N ASP A 117 -10.23 6.47 4.58
CA ASP A 117 -10.30 7.61 3.65
C ASP A 117 -9.27 8.68 4.05
N TRP A 118 -8.06 8.52 3.51
CA TRP A 118 -7.00 9.52 3.65
C TRP A 118 -6.96 10.47 2.45
N VAL A 119 -7.97 10.44 1.58
CA VAL A 119 -8.11 11.35 0.44
C VAL A 119 -8.88 12.59 0.86
N SER A 120 -10.08 12.41 1.43
CA SER A 120 -10.89 13.51 1.96
C SER A 120 -10.26 14.16 3.19
N HIS A 121 -9.60 13.35 4.01
CA HIS A 121 -8.95 13.75 5.25
C HIS A 121 -7.50 13.27 5.28
N PRO A 122 -6.57 13.97 4.62
CA PRO A 122 -5.16 13.56 4.60
C PRO A 122 -4.57 13.43 6.00
N LYS A 123 -3.62 12.52 6.15
CA LYS A 123 -2.87 12.41 7.41
C LYS A 123 -2.04 13.68 7.66
N ALA A 124 -1.64 13.90 8.90
CA ALA A 124 -0.87 15.09 9.31
C ALA A 124 0.42 15.27 8.50
N ASN A 125 1.01 14.18 8.00
CA ASN A 125 2.21 14.21 7.15
C ASN A 125 1.92 14.43 5.66
N GLY A 126 0.67 14.73 5.28
CA GLY A 126 0.26 14.93 3.89
C GLY A 126 -0.06 13.65 3.12
N TYR A 127 0.06 12.48 3.74
CA TYR A 127 -0.25 11.20 3.07
C TYR A 127 -1.72 11.16 2.66
N GLN A 128 -1.95 10.84 1.38
CA GLN A 128 -3.27 10.67 0.81
C GLN A 128 -3.34 9.32 0.09
N ALA A 129 -4.35 8.56 0.38
CA ALA A 129 -4.74 7.34 -0.31
C ALA A 129 -6.09 6.88 0.21
N LEU A 130 -6.79 6.09 -0.59
CA LEU A 130 -7.99 5.41 -0.16
C LEU A 130 -7.64 3.94 0.04
N HIS A 131 -7.81 3.43 1.26
CA HIS A 131 -7.54 2.04 1.59
C HIS A 131 -8.86 1.29 1.74
N VAL A 132 -9.01 0.22 1.01
CA VAL A 132 -10.17 -0.67 1.11
C VAL A 132 -9.68 -2.11 1.19
N THR A 133 -10.41 -2.94 1.94
CA THR A 133 -10.12 -4.37 2.02
C THR A 133 -11.26 -5.12 1.34
N LEU A 134 -10.92 -5.92 0.34
CA LEU A 134 -11.89 -6.63 -0.51
C LEU A 134 -11.74 -8.14 -0.34
N MET A 135 -12.87 -8.86 -0.42
CA MET A 135 -12.87 -10.32 -0.38
C MET A 135 -12.60 -10.87 -1.78
N SER A 136 -11.49 -11.59 -1.93
CA SER A 136 -11.17 -12.27 -3.20
C SER A 136 -12.05 -13.50 -3.42
N ASN A 137 -12.07 -13.99 -4.65
CA ASN A 137 -12.79 -15.22 -5.00
C ASN A 137 -12.22 -16.48 -4.33
N LYS A 138 -11.01 -16.37 -3.77
CA LYS A 138 -10.36 -17.43 -3.00
C LYS A 138 -10.67 -17.38 -1.50
N GLY A 139 -11.57 -16.47 -1.08
CA GLY A 139 -11.95 -16.33 0.33
C GLY A 139 -10.91 -15.63 1.19
N GLN A 140 -10.01 -14.86 0.59
CA GLN A 140 -9.00 -14.09 1.31
C GLN A 140 -9.29 -12.61 1.21
N TRP A 141 -9.11 -11.88 2.32
CA TRP A 141 -9.16 -10.43 2.33
C TRP A 141 -7.88 -9.87 1.70
N ILE A 142 -8.03 -8.93 0.78
CA ILE A 142 -6.89 -8.26 0.12
C ILE A 142 -7.05 -6.75 0.32
N GLU A 143 -6.03 -6.10 0.86
CA GLU A 143 -5.99 -4.65 0.96
C GLU A 143 -5.69 -4.05 -0.42
N VAL A 144 -6.49 -3.05 -0.80
CA VAL A 144 -6.28 -2.28 -2.03
C VAL A 144 -6.09 -0.83 -1.65
N GLN A 145 -4.99 -0.24 -2.09
CA GLN A 145 -4.69 1.18 -1.93
C GLN A 145 -4.93 1.87 -3.26
N ILE A 146 -5.77 2.91 -3.25
CA ILE A 146 -6.10 3.71 -4.43
C ILE A 146 -5.52 5.10 -4.22
N ARG A 147 -4.69 5.56 -5.15
CA ARG A 147 -4.11 6.90 -5.12
C ARG A 147 -3.81 7.39 -6.53
N SER A 148 -3.84 8.72 -6.71
CA SER A 148 -3.40 9.34 -7.96
C SER A 148 -1.88 9.35 -8.04
N GLU A 149 -1.34 9.65 -9.23
CA GLU A 149 0.11 9.81 -9.39
C GLU A 149 0.66 10.92 -8.47
N ARG A 150 -0.07 12.02 -8.30
CA ARG A 150 0.31 13.09 -7.37
C ARG A 150 0.38 12.60 -5.93
N MET A 151 -0.64 11.86 -5.48
CA MET A 151 -0.68 11.28 -4.13
C MET A 151 0.47 10.30 -3.92
N ASN A 152 0.79 9.53 -4.94
CA ASN A 152 1.91 8.59 -4.89
C ASN A 152 3.24 9.32 -4.79
N ASP A 153 3.43 10.38 -5.57
CA ASP A 153 4.65 11.21 -5.53
C ASP A 153 4.83 11.86 -4.16
N VAL A 154 3.77 12.39 -3.58
CA VAL A 154 3.81 12.97 -2.22
C VAL A 154 4.22 11.91 -1.19
N ALA A 155 3.66 10.70 -1.27
CA ALA A 155 4.02 9.61 -0.38
C ALA A 155 5.49 9.20 -0.51
N GLU A 156 6.00 9.08 -1.73
CA GLU A 156 7.39 8.71 -2.01
C GLU A 156 8.37 9.83 -1.65
N GLN A 157 8.06 11.07 -2.02
CA GLN A 157 8.89 12.24 -1.67
C GLN A 157 8.93 12.44 -0.16
N GLY A 158 7.82 12.26 0.51
CA GLY A 158 7.75 12.34 1.95
C GLY A 158 8.67 11.33 2.63
N PHE A 159 8.70 10.11 2.12
CA PHE A 159 9.60 9.06 2.58
C PHE A 159 11.07 9.44 2.29
N ALA A 160 11.37 9.90 1.08
CA ALA A 160 12.72 10.32 0.68
C ALA A 160 13.20 11.53 1.49
N ALA A 161 12.31 12.49 1.76
CA ALA A 161 12.60 13.66 2.57
C ALA A 161 12.94 13.27 4.02
N HIS A 162 12.18 12.34 4.59
CA HIS A 162 12.44 11.81 5.92
C HIS A 162 13.79 11.09 6.00
N TRP A 163 14.14 10.34 4.96
CA TRP A 163 15.41 9.67 4.83
C TRP A 163 16.58 10.66 4.76
N LYS A 164 16.48 11.68 3.90
CA LYS A 164 17.50 12.73 3.77
C LYS A 164 17.72 13.50 5.07
N TYR A 165 16.66 13.73 5.82
CA TYR A 165 16.78 14.39 7.12
C TYR A 165 17.56 13.55 8.12
N LYS A 166 17.39 12.25 8.12
CA LYS A 166 18.14 11.32 8.98
C LYS A 166 19.62 11.20 8.59
N GLU A 167 19.94 11.29 7.30
CA GLU A 167 21.29 11.11 6.80
C GLU A 167 22.13 12.38 6.74
N GLY A 168 21.52 13.51 6.53
CA GLY A 168 22.25 14.75 6.25
C GLY A 168 21.85 15.92 7.11
N GLY A 169 22.37 16.02 8.31
CA GLY A 169 22.16 17.19 9.13
C GLY A 169 22.33 18.51 8.35
N GLY A 170 21.22 19.07 7.88
CA GLY A 170 21.12 20.44 7.46
C GLY A 170 21.65 20.77 6.07
N SER A 171 20.78 20.80 5.09
CA SER A 171 20.92 21.70 3.95
C SER A 171 19.72 22.65 3.90
N GLU A 172 20.02 23.86 3.58
CA GLU A 172 19.18 25.05 3.76
C GLU A 172 17.96 25.17 2.86
N ASP A 173 17.40 24.08 2.36
CA ASP A 173 16.15 24.17 1.60
C ASP A 173 14.96 23.94 2.53
N GLU A 174 14.74 24.95 3.38
CA GLU A 174 13.73 24.93 4.43
C GLU A 174 12.30 25.17 3.97
N GLY A 175 12.03 25.21 2.66
CA GLY A 175 10.70 25.54 2.15
C GLY A 175 9.61 24.53 2.48
N GLU A 176 9.23 23.73 1.51
CA GLU A 176 8.15 22.74 1.65
C GLU A 176 8.53 21.56 2.52
N LEU A 177 9.81 21.17 2.48
CA LEU A 177 10.32 20.04 3.24
C LEU A 177 10.20 20.25 4.75
N SER A 178 10.56 21.45 5.21
CA SER A 178 10.48 21.83 6.61
C SER A 178 9.03 21.86 7.10
N LYS A 179 8.11 22.37 6.27
CA LYS A 179 6.68 22.36 6.58
C LYS A 179 6.16 20.94 6.69
N TRP A 180 6.55 20.07 5.77
CA TRP A 180 6.15 18.69 5.77
C TRP A 180 6.66 17.95 7.00
N LEU A 181 7.93 18.14 7.35
CA LEU A 181 8.54 17.53 8.54
C LEU A 181 7.89 18.00 9.84
N LYS A 182 7.45 19.25 9.91
CA LYS A 182 6.71 19.78 11.08
C LYS A 182 5.32 19.16 11.23
N THR A 183 4.74 18.64 10.17
CA THR A 183 3.44 17.98 10.21
C THR A 183 3.50 16.49 10.59
N ILE A 184 4.69 15.90 10.65
CA ILE A 184 4.89 14.49 11.05
C ILE A 184 4.84 14.26 12.56
N LYS A 185 4.95 15.30 13.37
CA LYS A 185 4.92 15.18 14.84
C LYS A 185 3.53 14.87 15.37
#